data_718c5acd87fd66ef77ac3507160187b7
#
_entry.id   718c5acd87fd66ef77ac3507160187b7
#
_cell.length_a   1.000
_cell.length_b   1.000
_cell.length_c   1.000
_cell.angle_alpha   90.00
_cell.angle_beta   90.00
_cell.angle_gamma   90.00
#
_symmetry.space_group_name_H-M   'P 1'
#
loop_
_entity.id
_entity.type
_entity.pdbx_description
1 polymer ?
#
loop_
_entity_poly.entity_id
_entity_poly.type
_entity_poly.pdbx_seq_one_letter_code
_entity_poly.pdbx_strand_id
1 'polypeptide(L)'
;MRELSQIDQELRQVRRDLDRAGKLDAMLADLGKQHLQQRKKAAEAFERLNRAEEKEAFLASGREAEHETGKPRRDKQEVAQARARYEEAEWDLRDLEDRLWDVKEERAKLEQQESRYQALLKEKEQYLCCTGSRQVPRLVEIAREMGTADRLIREEQEALQAGEEALKRLKELAGALEQAKGRGWDMPGGYISMQTLQACARDTRGALSRLRTELAGLTPKDVPLVDLEGYSAFADCFLEQLFSDLFEPEGEKQTREGVTNTLCEVEALVDGLRRELEGQKNIKQSLQREREKLLAGI
;
A
#
# COMPACT_ATOMS: atom_id res chain seq x y z
N MET A 1 -7.50 -40.54 -13.09
CA MET A 1 -8.29 -39.44 -12.47
C MET A 1 -8.59 -39.87 -11.04
N ARG A 2 -8.36 -38.95 -10.09
CA ARG A 2 -8.78 -39.16 -8.69
C ARG A 2 -10.32 -39.19 -8.60
N GLU A 3 -10.85 -39.85 -7.62
CA GLU A 3 -12.30 -39.84 -7.38
C GLU A 3 -12.71 -38.50 -6.75
N LEU A 4 -13.91 -37.99 -7.08
CA LEU A 4 -14.45 -36.76 -6.56
C LEU A 4 -14.44 -36.72 -5.02
N SER A 5 -14.76 -37.87 -4.40
CA SER A 5 -14.77 -38.04 -2.94
C SER A 5 -13.38 -37.76 -2.30
N GLN A 6 -12.32 -38.19 -2.98
CA GLN A 6 -10.94 -37.95 -2.51
C GLN A 6 -10.56 -36.46 -2.61
N ILE A 7 -10.89 -35.82 -3.73
CA ILE A 7 -10.67 -34.40 -3.92
C ILE A 7 -11.42 -33.57 -2.84
N ASP A 8 -12.67 -33.93 -2.56
CA ASP A 8 -13.48 -33.28 -1.54
C ASP A 8 -12.93 -33.48 -0.12
N GLN A 9 -12.36 -34.63 0.17
CA GLN A 9 -11.73 -34.92 1.47
C GLN A 9 -10.44 -34.07 1.62
N GLU A 10 -9.60 -34.03 0.59
CA GLU A 10 -8.40 -33.22 0.61
C GLU A 10 -8.73 -31.72 0.71
N LEU A 11 -9.71 -31.22 -0.03
CA LEU A 11 -10.17 -29.83 0.07
C LEU A 11 -10.60 -29.46 1.49
N ARG A 12 -11.35 -30.33 2.16
CA ARG A 12 -11.75 -30.10 3.56
C ARG A 12 -10.55 -30.07 4.50
N GLN A 13 -9.55 -30.91 4.27
CA GLN A 13 -8.35 -30.93 5.10
C GLN A 13 -7.53 -29.65 4.89
N VAL A 14 -7.23 -29.30 3.64
CA VAL A 14 -6.46 -28.08 3.31
C VAL A 14 -7.18 -26.83 3.81
N ARG A 15 -8.51 -26.78 3.77
CA ARG A 15 -9.27 -25.67 4.33
C ARG A 15 -9.08 -25.52 5.84
N ARG A 16 -9.07 -26.61 6.59
CA ARG A 16 -8.78 -26.57 8.03
C ARG A 16 -7.37 -26.07 8.30
N ASP A 17 -6.41 -26.47 7.45
CA ASP A 17 -5.02 -26.01 7.55
C ASP A 17 -4.91 -24.51 7.24
N LEU A 18 -5.67 -23.99 6.28
CA LEU A 18 -5.76 -22.54 5.99
C LEU A 18 -6.42 -21.75 7.12
N ASP A 19 -7.51 -22.27 7.71
CA ASP A 19 -8.13 -21.66 8.89
C ASP A 19 -7.16 -21.63 10.09
N ARG A 20 -6.33 -22.66 10.24
CA ARG A 20 -5.26 -22.71 11.25
C ARG A 20 -4.18 -21.67 10.92
N ALA A 21 -3.75 -21.56 9.65
CA ALA A 21 -2.79 -20.56 9.20
C ALA A 21 -3.29 -19.14 9.51
N GLY A 22 -4.55 -18.82 9.23
CA GLY A 22 -5.14 -17.52 9.54
C GLY A 22 -5.14 -17.18 11.04
N LYS A 23 -5.37 -18.21 11.92
CA LYS A 23 -5.24 -18.02 13.37
C LYS A 23 -3.79 -17.76 13.80
N LEU A 24 -2.84 -18.47 13.20
CA LEU A 24 -1.42 -18.27 13.47
C LEU A 24 -0.95 -16.88 13.01
N ASP A 25 -1.43 -16.39 11.87
CA ASP A 25 -1.14 -15.04 11.39
C ASP A 25 -1.68 -13.96 12.37
N ALA A 26 -2.89 -14.16 12.92
CA ALA A 26 -3.43 -13.28 13.95
C ALA A 26 -2.60 -13.32 15.25
N MET A 27 -2.17 -14.51 15.68
CA MET A 27 -1.27 -14.66 16.83
C MET A 27 0.09 -13.98 16.60
N LEU A 28 0.68 -14.12 15.42
CA LEU A 28 1.93 -13.46 15.06
C LEU A 28 1.82 -11.93 15.11
N ALA A 29 0.69 -11.39 14.64
CA ALA A 29 0.44 -9.95 14.69
C ALA A 29 0.32 -9.44 16.15
N ASP A 30 -0.31 -10.21 17.04
CA ASP A 30 -0.46 -9.85 18.45
C ASP A 30 0.88 -9.99 19.21
N LEU A 31 1.56 -11.13 19.07
CA LEU A 31 2.89 -11.35 19.66
C LEU A 31 3.90 -10.33 19.16
N GLY A 32 3.83 -9.91 17.89
CA GLY A 32 4.68 -8.87 17.35
C GLY A 32 4.48 -7.51 18.03
N LYS A 33 3.23 -7.16 18.36
CA LYS A 33 2.93 -5.94 19.16
C LYS A 33 3.47 -6.04 20.58
N GLN A 34 3.27 -7.19 21.22
CA GLN A 34 3.76 -7.44 22.59
C GLN A 34 5.30 -7.39 22.63
N HIS A 35 5.97 -8.01 21.68
CA HIS A 35 7.42 -7.97 21.54
C HIS A 35 7.95 -6.54 21.39
N LEU A 36 7.32 -5.70 20.55
CA LEU A 36 7.69 -4.31 20.38
C LEU A 36 7.54 -3.51 21.69
N GLN A 37 6.47 -3.76 22.44
CA GLN A 37 6.23 -3.12 23.74
C GLN A 37 7.27 -3.57 24.78
N GLN A 38 7.53 -4.87 24.84
CA GLN A 38 8.48 -5.43 25.82
C GLN A 38 9.93 -4.99 25.51
N ARG A 39 10.30 -4.89 24.23
CA ARG A 39 11.58 -4.33 23.80
C ARG A 39 11.77 -2.88 24.26
N LYS A 40 10.70 -2.06 24.23
CA LYS A 40 10.76 -0.70 24.76
C LYS A 40 10.95 -0.70 26.27
N LYS A 41 10.24 -1.56 27.02
CA LYS A 41 10.39 -1.68 28.47
C LYS A 41 11.80 -2.15 28.86
N ALA A 42 12.38 -3.12 28.15
CA ALA A 42 13.74 -3.59 28.38
C ALA A 42 14.77 -2.47 28.12
N ALA A 43 14.59 -1.69 27.05
CA ALA A 43 15.44 -0.54 26.76
C ALA A 43 15.35 0.54 27.86
N GLU A 44 14.14 0.88 28.34
CA GLU A 44 13.95 1.81 29.45
C GLU A 44 14.55 1.29 30.76
N ALA A 45 14.43 -0.01 31.03
CA ALA A 45 15.01 -0.62 32.22
C ALA A 45 16.56 -0.61 32.16
N PHE A 46 17.12 -0.85 31.00
CA PHE A 46 18.56 -0.74 30.73
C PHE A 46 19.09 0.67 30.94
N GLU A 47 18.39 1.69 30.41
CA GLU A 47 18.77 3.10 30.66
C GLU A 47 18.72 3.48 32.15
N ARG A 48 17.73 2.96 32.89
CA ARG A 48 17.63 3.20 34.34
C ARG A 48 18.78 2.51 35.10
N LEU A 49 19.17 1.31 34.69
CA LEU A 49 20.32 0.59 35.26
C LEU A 49 21.60 1.39 35.03
N ASN A 50 21.86 1.82 33.80
CA ASN A 50 23.06 2.60 33.47
C ASN A 50 23.13 3.90 34.31
N ARG A 51 22.02 4.65 34.41
CA ARG A 51 21.98 5.86 35.26
C ARG A 51 22.21 5.58 36.74
N ALA A 52 21.75 4.44 37.27
CA ALA A 52 21.97 4.05 38.64
C ALA A 52 23.44 3.65 38.88
N GLU A 53 24.04 2.92 37.94
CA GLU A 53 25.46 2.53 38.00
C GLU A 53 26.40 3.74 37.87
N GLU A 54 26.10 4.68 36.96
CA GLU A 54 26.85 5.95 36.81
C GLU A 54 26.79 6.79 38.10
N LYS A 55 25.59 6.88 38.70
CA LYS A 55 25.40 7.58 39.96
C LYS A 55 26.18 6.93 41.10
N GLU A 56 26.16 5.59 41.21
CA GLU A 56 26.95 4.84 42.20
C GLU A 56 28.44 5.08 41.99
N ALA A 57 28.96 5.01 40.75
CA ALA A 57 30.34 5.24 40.40
C ALA A 57 30.81 6.67 40.74
N PHE A 58 29.96 7.67 40.42
CA PHE A 58 30.24 9.07 40.76
C PHE A 58 30.32 9.29 42.27
N LEU A 59 29.39 8.73 43.04
CA LEU A 59 29.39 8.83 44.49
C LEU A 59 30.54 8.06 45.12
N ALA A 60 31.02 6.93 44.55
CA ALA A 60 32.17 6.21 45.01
C ALA A 60 33.46 7.02 44.82
N SER A 61 33.64 7.67 43.65
CA SER A 61 34.80 8.52 43.38
C SER A 61 34.86 9.78 44.27
N GLY A 62 33.71 10.36 44.65
CA GLY A 62 33.64 11.51 45.57
C GLY A 62 33.90 11.15 47.04
N ARG A 63 33.67 9.87 47.45
CA ARG A 63 33.87 9.42 48.84
C ARG A 63 35.32 9.10 49.16
N GLU A 64 36.20 8.90 48.18
CA GLU A 64 37.62 8.79 48.42
C GLU A 64 38.24 10.13 48.89
N ALA A 65 37.53 11.24 48.64
CA ALA A 65 37.97 12.57 49.06
C ALA A 65 37.41 13.06 50.41
N GLU A 66 36.33 12.44 50.95
CA GLU A 66 35.71 12.83 52.22
C GLU A 66 35.34 11.61 53.07
N HIS A 67 36.00 11.52 54.21
CA HIS A 67 35.81 10.50 55.25
C HIS A 67 34.50 10.72 55.99
N GLU A 68 33.29 10.36 55.45
CA GLU A 68 32.07 10.33 56.24
C GLU A 68 31.04 9.28 55.80
N THR A 69 30.90 8.31 56.64
CA THR A 69 29.76 7.69 57.33
C THR A 69 28.36 7.80 56.73
N GLY A 70 27.81 6.67 56.36
CA GLY A 70 26.40 6.37 56.60
C GLY A 70 25.45 6.16 55.43
N LYS A 71 25.76 6.41 54.15
CA LYS A 71 24.82 6.24 53.04
C LYS A 71 25.15 5.23 51.91
N PRO A 72 26.13 4.33 52.01
CA PRO A 72 26.46 3.39 50.92
C PRO A 72 25.41 2.28 50.69
N ARG A 73 24.48 2.09 51.59
CA ARG A 73 23.47 1.02 51.53
C ARG A 73 22.31 1.31 50.56
N ARG A 74 21.89 2.57 50.40
CA ARG A 74 20.74 2.93 49.53
C ARG A 74 21.12 2.89 48.06
N ASP A 75 22.27 3.43 47.71
CA ASP A 75 22.67 3.50 46.29
C ASP A 75 22.92 2.11 45.72
N LYS A 76 23.57 1.20 46.47
CA LYS A 76 23.72 -0.22 46.13
C LYS A 76 22.37 -0.95 45.99
N GLN A 77 21.38 -0.56 46.79
CA GLN A 77 20.07 -1.14 46.74
C GLN A 77 19.30 -0.64 45.49
N GLU A 78 19.46 0.64 45.09
CA GLU A 78 18.91 1.18 43.85
C GLU A 78 19.46 0.47 42.61
N VAL A 79 20.78 0.26 42.53
CA VAL A 79 21.42 -0.49 41.42
C VAL A 79 20.93 -1.93 41.40
N ALA A 80 20.86 -2.62 42.54
CA ALA A 80 20.38 -3.99 42.60
C ALA A 80 18.91 -4.12 42.14
N GLN A 81 18.06 -3.16 42.51
CA GLN A 81 16.67 -3.14 42.05
C GLN A 81 16.55 -2.82 40.56
N ALA A 82 17.35 -1.88 40.04
CA ALA A 82 17.37 -1.57 38.61
C ALA A 82 17.85 -2.77 37.77
N ARG A 83 18.87 -3.49 38.26
CA ARG A 83 19.38 -4.70 37.63
C ARG A 83 18.32 -5.82 37.60
N ALA A 84 17.66 -6.08 38.72
CA ALA A 84 16.63 -7.09 38.79
C ALA A 84 15.46 -6.79 37.81
N ARG A 85 15.07 -5.52 37.66
CA ARG A 85 14.03 -5.12 36.70
C ARG A 85 14.50 -5.27 35.25
N TYR A 86 15.77 -5.00 34.97
CA TYR A 86 16.33 -5.21 33.63
C TYR A 86 16.39 -6.70 33.29
N GLU A 87 16.88 -7.54 34.21
CA GLU A 87 16.93 -8.99 34.03
C GLU A 87 15.53 -9.59 33.84
N GLU A 88 14.53 -9.14 34.59
CA GLU A 88 13.12 -9.54 34.40
C GLU A 88 12.60 -9.14 33.01
N ALA A 89 12.85 -7.90 32.59
CA ALA A 89 12.41 -7.41 31.29
C ALA A 89 13.11 -8.13 30.11
N GLU A 90 14.37 -8.49 30.29
CA GLU A 90 15.13 -9.28 29.31
C GLU A 90 14.62 -10.72 29.22
N TRP A 91 14.27 -11.31 30.37
CA TRP A 91 13.70 -12.65 30.42
C TRP A 91 12.35 -12.70 29.73
N ASP A 92 11.46 -11.75 30.01
CA ASP A 92 10.17 -11.61 29.34
C ASP A 92 10.32 -11.42 27.81
N LEU A 93 11.35 -10.68 27.38
CA LEU A 93 11.62 -10.45 25.97
C LEU A 93 12.04 -11.76 25.27
N ARG A 94 12.92 -12.55 25.89
CA ARG A 94 13.35 -13.86 25.37
C ARG A 94 12.18 -14.85 25.30
N ASP A 95 11.33 -14.93 26.32
CA ASP A 95 10.13 -15.78 26.29
C ASP A 95 9.20 -15.42 25.11
N LEU A 96 9.02 -14.12 24.84
CA LEU A 96 8.25 -13.67 23.68
C LEU A 96 8.92 -14.00 22.34
N GLU A 97 10.25 -13.92 22.25
CA GLU A 97 11.03 -14.29 21.07
C GLU A 97 10.92 -15.78 20.77
N ASP A 98 11.01 -16.64 21.79
CA ASP A 98 10.84 -18.08 21.66
C ASP A 98 9.43 -18.43 21.17
N ARG A 99 8.39 -17.83 21.77
CA ARG A 99 7.00 -18.00 21.33
C ARG A 99 6.75 -17.51 19.91
N LEU A 100 7.35 -16.39 19.51
CA LEU A 100 7.28 -15.88 18.14
C LEU A 100 7.95 -16.86 17.17
N TRP A 101 9.06 -17.47 17.57
CA TRP A 101 9.76 -18.44 16.75
C TRP A 101 8.94 -19.70 16.54
N ASP A 102 8.34 -20.25 17.59
CA ASP A 102 7.48 -21.44 17.54
C ASP A 102 6.29 -21.23 16.60
N VAL A 103 5.58 -20.11 16.75
CA VAL A 103 4.43 -19.79 15.91
C VAL A 103 4.83 -19.56 14.45
N LYS A 104 5.99 -18.94 14.19
CA LYS A 104 6.52 -18.79 12.82
C LYS A 104 6.86 -20.14 12.19
N GLU A 105 7.46 -21.05 12.95
CA GLU A 105 7.77 -22.38 12.46
C GLU A 105 6.50 -23.18 12.12
N GLU A 106 5.47 -23.13 12.98
CA GLU A 106 4.18 -23.74 12.67
C GLU A 106 3.53 -23.13 11.42
N ARG A 107 3.59 -21.80 11.28
CA ARG A 107 3.05 -21.09 10.11
C ARG A 107 3.78 -21.45 8.83
N ALA A 108 5.10 -21.61 8.87
CA ALA A 108 5.92 -22.00 7.73
C ALA A 108 5.54 -23.39 7.20
N LYS A 109 5.17 -24.34 8.07
CA LYS A 109 4.68 -25.67 7.66
C LYS A 109 3.39 -25.62 6.84
N LEU A 110 2.65 -24.52 6.93
CA LEU A 110 1.39 -24.30 6.22
C LEU A 110 1.51 -23.38 4.99
N GLU A 111 2.71 -22.94 4.62
CA GLU A 111 2.94 -21.95 3.55
C GLU A 111 2.43 -22.42 2.18
N GLN A 112 2.52 -23.70 1.88
CA GLN A 112 2.11 -24.25 0.59
C GLN A 112 0.61 -24.59 0.50
N GLN A 113 -0.15 -24.46 1.58
CA GLN A 113 -1.55 -24.92 1.62
C GLN A 113 -2.46 -24.10 0.71
N GLU A 114 -2.20 -22.80 0.55
CA GLU A 114 -2.97 -21.96 -0.38
C GLU A 114 -2.81 -22.42 -1.82
N SER A 115 -1.57 -22.64 -2.28
CA SER A 115 -1.30 -23.15 -3.62
C SER A 115 -1.92 -24.53 -3.85
N ARG A 116 -1.88 -25.39 -2.82
CA ARG A 116 -2.51 -26.73 -2.86
C ARG A 116 -4.03 -26.61 -2.94
N TYR A 117 -4.63 -25.71 -2.19
CA TYR A 117 -6.06 -25.44 -2.21
C TYR A 117 -6.53 -25.03 -3.61
N GLN A 118 -5.84 -24.06 -4.22
CA GLN A 118 -6.15 -23.60 -5.57
C GLN A 118 -5.95 -24.70 -6.64
N ALA A 119 -4.93 -25.53 -6.49
CA ALA A 119 -4.72 -26.68 -7.37
C ALA A 119 -5.86 -27.71 -7.25
N LEU A 120 -6.32 -28.01 -6.07
CA LEU A 120 -7.44 -28.93 -5.83
C LEU A 120 -8.78 -28.38 -6.35
N LEU A 121 -9.03 -27.08 -6.17
CA LEU A 121 -10.21 -26.43 -6.76
C LEU A 121 -10.19 -26.54 -8.30
N LYS A 122 -9.04 -26.32 -8.92
CA LYS A 122 -8.87 -26.46 -10.37
C LYS A 122 -9.06 -27.90 -10.84
N GLU A 123 -8.53 -28.89 -10.10
CA GLU A 123 -8.73 -30.32 -10.40
C GLU A 123 -10.20 -30.69 -10.29
N LYS A 124 -10.91 -30.21 -9.24
CA LYS A 124 -12.35 -30.43 -9.07
C LYS A 124 -13.16 -29.80 -10.20
N GLU A 125 -12.84 -28.59 -10.58
CA GLU A 125 -13.51 -27.90 -11.70
C GLU A 125 -13.37 -28.69 -13.00
N GLN A 126 -12.17 -29.18 -13.31
CA GLN A 126 -11.91 -30.02 -14.48
C GLN A 126 -12.74 -31.32 -14.42
N TYR A 127 -12.79 -31.97 -13.26
CA TYR A 127 -13.61 -33.16 -13.06
C TYR A 127 -15.09 -32.88 -13.31
N LEU A 128 -15.65 -31.81 -12.74
CA LEU A 128 -17.04 -31.40 -12.93
C LEU A 128 -17.35 -31.11 -14.41
N CYS A 129 -16.46 -30.41 -15.10
CA CYS A 129 -16.60 -30.13 -16.52
C CYS A 129 -16.65 -31.42 -17.37
N CYS A 130 -15.78 -32.39 -17.07
CA CYS A 130 -15.76 -33.69 -17.77
C CYS A 130 -17.01 -34.55 -17.51
N THR A 131 -17.61 -34.43 -16.34
CA THR A 131 -18.79 -35.25 -15.94
C THR A 131 -20.14 -34.57 -16.26
N GLY A 132 -20.14 -33.34 -16.81
CA GLY A 132 -21.35 -32.63 -17.18
C GLY A 132 -22.24 -32.25 -15.99
N SER A 133 -21.64 -31.90 -14.86
CA SER A 133 -22.36 -31.50 -13.65
C SER A 133 -23.30 -30.32 -13.89
N ARG A 134 -24.42 -30.23 -13.14
CA ARG A 134 -25.37 -29.09 -13.15
C ARG A 134 -24.71 -27.73 -12.84
N GLN A 135 -23.56 -27.74 -12.20
CA GLN A 135 -22.84 -26.52 -11.80
C GLN A 135 -21.98 -25.93 -12.94
N VAL A 136 -21.68 -26.72 -13.97
CA VAL A 136 -20.80 -26.32 -15.08
C VAL A 136 -21.25 -25.04 -15.78
N PRO A 137 -22.52 -24.85 -16.15
CA PRO A 137 -22.93 -23.61 -16.83
C PRO A 137 -22.62 -22.36 -16.00
N ARG A 138 -22.88 -22.40 -14.68
CA ARG A 138 -22.58 -21.26 -13.79
C ARG A 138 -21.09 -21.04 -13.60
N LEU A 139 -20.28 -22.09 -13.52
CA LEU A 139 -18.81 -22.00 -13.44
C LEU A 139 -18.23 -21.34 -14.71
N VAL A 140 -18.74 -21.71 -15.89
CA VAL A 140 -18.33 -21.09 -17.16
C VAL A 140 -18.72 -19.62 -17.22
N GLU A 141 -19.89 -19.26 -16.75
CA GLU A 141 -20.34 -17.86 -16.67
C GLU A 141 -19.46 -17.04 -15.72
N ILE A 142 -19.20 -17.54 -14.51
CA ILE A 142 -18.29 -16.91 -13.55
C ILE A 142 -16.88 -16.73 -14.16
N ALA A 143 -16.35 -17.74 -14.84
CA ALA A 143 -15.04 -17.64 -15.49
C ALA A 143 -15.01 -16.54 -16.55
N ARG A 144 -16.10 -16.39 -17.33
CA ARG A 144 -16.24 -15.32 -18.32
C ARG A 144 -16.33 -13.94 -17.65
N GLU A 145 -17.13 -13.80 -16.61
CA GLU A 145 -17.28 -12.55 -15.85
C GLU A 145 -15.95 -12.16 -15.18
N MET A 146 -15.23 -13.11 -14.58
CA MET A 146 -13.90 -12.87 -14.01
C MET A 146 -12.89 -12.43 -15.08
N GLY A 147 -12.90 -13.05 -16.27
CA GLY A 147 -12.05 -12.65 -17.38
C GLY A 147 -12.35 -11.22 -17.88
N THR A 148 -13.61 -10.82 -17.84
CA THR A 148 -14.01 -9.43 -18.16
C THR A 148 -13.51 -8.47 -17.08
N ALA A 149 -13.72 -8.79 -15.81
CA ALA A 149 -13.24 -7.97 -14.69
C ALA A 149 -11.71 -7.85 -14.70
N ASP A 150 -10.96 -8.91 -15.03
CA ASP A 150 -9.50 -8.87 -15.14
C ASP A 150 -9.00 -7.96 -16.26
N ARG A 151 -9.75 -7.90 -17.37
CA ARG A 151 -9.42 -6.98 -18.46
C ARG A 151 -9.66 -5.54 -18.02
N LEU A 152 -10.83 -5.25 -17.46
CA LEU A 152 -11.19 -3.91 -16.98
C LEU A 152 -10.21 -3.41 -15.92
N ILE A 153 -9.87 -4.24 -14.95
CA ILE A 153 -8.87 -3.90 -13.92
C ILE A 153 -7.54 -3.47 -14.54
N ARG A 154 -7.08 -4.14 -15.60
CA ARG A 154 -5.83 -3.76 -16.27
C ARG A 154 -5.95 -2.44 -17.01
N GLU A 155 -7.00 -2.28 -17.81
CA GLU A 155 -7.27 -1.06 -18.57
C GLU A 155 -7.41 0.15 -17.62
N GLU A 156 -8.15 0.01 -16.50
CA GLU A 156 -8.29 1.06 -15.48
C GLU A 156 -6.98 1.35 -14.73
N GLN A 157 -6.13 0.34 -14.48
CA GLN A 157 -4.80 0.53 -13.88
C GLN A 157 -3.86 1.31 -14.79
N GLU A 158 -3.87 1.04 -16.08
CA GLU A 158 -3.07 1.76 -17.08
C GLU A 158 -3.53 3.22 -17.18
N ALA A 159 -4.84 3.47 -17.24
CA ALA A 159 -5.40 4.82 -17.23
C ALA A 159 -5.11 5.56 -15.91
N LEU A 160 -5.21 4.89 -14.76
CA LEU A 160 -4.89 5.47 -13.45
C LEU A 160 -3.42 5.88 -13.38
N GLN A 161 -2.51 5.03 -13.84
CA GLN A 161 -1.08 5.33 -13.86
C GLN A 161 -0.77 6.54 -14.76
N ALA A 162 -1.41 6.62 -15.93
CA ALA A 162 -1.28 7.76 -16.83
C ALA A 162 -1.85 9.04 -16.19
N GLY A 163 -2.97 8.94 -15.45
CA GLY A 163 -3.58 10.04 -14.71
C GLY A 163 -2.68 10.57 -13.58
N GLU A 164 -2.08 9.69 -12.81
CA GLU A 164 -1.14 10.06 -11.73
C GLU A 164 0.13 10.75 -12.28
N GLU A 165 0.65 10.29 -13.42
CA GLU A 165 1.76 10.97 -14.08
C GLU A 165 1.34 12.35 -14.63
N ALA A 166 0.15 12.46 -15.23
CA ALA A 166 -0.38 13.74 -15.70
C ALA A 166 -0.55 14.73 -14.54
N LEU A 167 -1.10 14.30 -13.40
CA LEU A 167 -1.20 15.11 -12.18
C LEU A 167 0.16 15.60 -11.69
N LYS A 168 1.15 14.72 -11.68
CA LYS A 168 2.51 15.06 -11.27
C LYS A 168 3.07 16.17 -12.18
N ARG A 169 2.97 16.02 -13.50
CA ARG A 169 3.46 17.00 -14.47
C ARG A 169 2.70 18.33 -14.39
N LEU A 170 1.40 18.31 -14.18
CA LEU A 170 0.59 19.50 -13.96
C LEU A 170 1.03 20.26 -12.70
N LYS A 171 1.32 19.56 -11.60
CA LYS A 171 1.81 20.16 -10.36
C LYS A 171 3.20 20.77 -10.54
N GLU A 172 4.09 20.12 -11.28
CA GLU A 172 5.40 20.65 -11.65
C GLU A 172 5.28 21.91 -12.49
N LEU A 173 4.38 21.92 -13.49
CA LEU A 173 4.12 23.10 -14.33
C LEU A 173 3.51 24.25 -13.51
N ALA A 174 2.52 23.98 -12.66
CA ALA A 174 1.92 24.98 -11.79
C ALA A 174 2.96 25.61 -10.85
N GLY A 175 3.83 24.78 -10.25
CA GLY A 175 4.95 25.26 -9.42
C GLY A 175 5.95 26.12 -10.20
N ALA A 176 6.26 25.76 -11.43
CA ALA A 176 7.13 26.53 -12.31
C ALA A 176 6.52 27.90 -12.69
N LEU A 177 5.21 27.93 -12.99
CA LEU A 177 4.48 29.17 -13.27
C LEU A 177 4.40 30.10 -12.04
N GLU A 178 4.22 29.55 -10.82
CA GLU A 178 4.24 30.34 -9.59
C GLU A 178 5.61 30.93 -9.28
N GLN A 179 6.70 30.22 -9.56
CA GLN A 179 8.06 30.71 -9.37
C GLN A 179 8.44 31.80 -10.42
N ALA A 180 7.83 31.75 -11.59
CA ALA A 180 7.98 32.77 -12.61
C ALA A 180 7.25 34.09 -12.27
N LYS A 181 6.27 34.06 -11.33
CA LYS A 181 5.46 35.19 -10.90
C LYS A 181 6.31 36.31 -10.29
N GLY A 182 6.11 37.51 -10.77
CA GLY A 182 6.68 38.76 -10.18
C GLY A 182 8.07 39.13 -10.61
N ARG A 183 8.68 38.46 -11.58
CA ARG A 183 9.90 38.84 -12.22
C ARG A 183 9.67 38.78 -13.73
N GLY A 184 9.61 39.96 -14.38
CA GLY A 184 9.47 40.02 -15.84
C GLY A 184 10.44 39.03 -16.51
N TRP A 185 10.02 38.41 -17.57
CA TRP A 185 10.65 37.30 -18.29
C TRP A 185 12.10 37.62 -18.78
N ASP A 186 12.53 38.90 -18.70
CA ASP A 186 13.78 39.42 -19.26
C ASP A 186 14.89 39.68 -18.21
N MET A 187 14.72 39.31 -16.94
CA MET A 187 15.76 39.61 -15.93
C MET A 187 16.77 38.47 -15.81
N PRO A 188 18.05 38.72 -16.01
CA PRO A 188 19.12 37.75 -15.76
C PRO A 188 19.19 37.45 -14.25
N GLY A 189 18.96 36.21 -13.86
CA GLY A 189 18.95 35.72 -12.46
C GLY A 189 17.61 35.21 -11.95
N GLY A 190 16.59 35.03 -12.81
CA GLY A 190 15.35 34.33 -12.47
C GLY A 190 15.63 32.86 -12.11
N TYR A 191 14.99 32.35 -11.05
CA TYR A 191 15.18 30.96 -10.57
C TYR A 191 14.71 29.88 -11.57
N ILE A 192 13.90 30.25 -12.58
CA ILE A 192 13.47 29.35 -13.65
C ILE A 192 13.68 30.01 -14.99
N SER A 193 14.40 29.34 -15.89
CA SER A 193 14.58 29.79 -17.27
C SER A 193 13.33 29.51 -18.11
N MET A 194 13.09 30.30 -19.15
CA MET A 194 12.03 30.03 -20.14
C MET A 194 12.16 28.63 -20.74
N GLN A 195 13.37 28.13 -20.90
CA GLN A 195 13.60 26.75 -21.38
C GLN A 195 13.08 25.70 -20.43
N THR A 196 13.20 25.89 -19.11
CA THR A 196 12.67 24.98 -18.09
C THR A 196 11.13 24.97 -18.13
N LEU A 197 10.51 26.15 -18.26
CA LEU A 197 9.06 26.24 -18.35
C LEU A 197 8.52 25.57 -19.62
N GLN A 198 9.18 25.76 -20.75
CA GLN A 198 8.85 25.09 -22.01
C GLN A 198 9.02 23.58 -21.91
N ALA A 199 10.04 23.11 -21.20
CA ALA A 199 10.23 21.68 -20.95
C ALA A 199 9.09 21.11 -20.10
N CYS A 200 8.74 21.75 -18.99
CA CYS A 200 7.61 21.35 -18.14
C CYS A 200 6.29 21.33 -18.91
N ALA A 201 6.02 22.35 -19.73
CA ALA A 201 4.79 22.40 -20.56
C ALA A 201 4.75 21.26 -21.59
N ARG A 202 5.89 20.94 -22.22
CA ARG A 202 5.99 19.84 -23.18
C ARG A 202 5.81 18.49 -22.53
N ASP A 203 6.39 18.28 -21.35
CA ASP A 203 6.24 17.04 -20.57
C ASP A 203 4.79 16.87 -20.11
N THR A 204 4.16 17.96 -19.64
CA THR A 204 2.74 17.96 -19.27
C THR A 204 1.84 17.59 -20.45
N ARG A 205 2.08 18.17 -21.61
CA ARG A 205 1.37 17.80 -22.85
C ARG A 205 1.51 16.32 -23.18
N GLY A 206 2.73 15.79 -23.09
CA GLY A 206 2.99 14.36 -23.33
C GLY A 206 2.24 13.47 -22.37
N ALA A 207 2.19 13.83 -21.08
CA ALA A 207 1.46 13.06 -20.05
C ALA A 207 -0.05 13.13 -20.25
N LEU A 208 -0.63 14.29 -20.53
CA LEU A 208 -2.06 14.46 -20.83
C LEU A 208 -2.48 13.71 -22.11
N SER A 209 -1.62 13.71 -23.14
CA SER A 209 -1.88 12.95 -24.36
C SER A 209 -1.88 11.45 -24.13
N ARG A 210 -1.00 10.93 -23.26
CA ARG A 210 -1.02 9.52 -22.84
C ARG A 210 -2.29 9.19 -22.06
N LEU A 211 -2.65 9.99 -21.06
CA LEU A 211 -3.88 9.82 -20.31
C LEU A 211 -5.10 9.74 -21.24
N ARG A 212 -5.19 10.64 -22.21
CA ARG A 212 -6.25 10.62 -23.22
C ARG A 212 -6.27 9.30 -24.00
N THR A 213 -5.10 8.78 -24.40
CA THR A 213 -5.00 7.53 -25.15
C THR A 213 -5.51 6.35 -24.33
N GLU A 214 -5.12 6.28 -23.04
CA GLU A 214 -5.58 5.22 -22.14
C GLU A 214 -7.09 5.33 -21.86
N LEU A 215 -7.59 6.54 -21.65
CA LEU A 215 -9.04 6.77 -21.46
C LEU A 215 -9.87 6.41 -22.70
N ALA A 216 -9.34 6.62 -23.91
CA ALA A 216 -10.02 6.23 -25.13
C ALA A 216 -10.12 4.70 -25.31
N GLY A 217 -9.26 3.94 -24.64
CA GLY A 217 -9.32 2.48 -24.56
C GLY A 217 -10.43 1.97 -23.65
N LEU A 218 -10.85 2.77 -22.66
CA LEU A 218 -11.96 2.44 -21.77
C LEU A 218 -13.29 2.65 -22.51
N THR A 219 -14.15 1.63 -22.48
CA THR A 219 -15.48 1.78 -23.10
C THR A 219 -16.39 2.59 -22.17
N PRO A 220 -17.27 3.49 -22.70
CA PRO A 220 -18.16 4.33 -21.89
C PRO A 220 -19.09 3.55 -20.95
N LYS A 221 -19.29 2.24 -21.19
CA LYS A 221 -20.07 1.35 -20.32
C LYS A 221 -19.31 0.90 -19.08
N ASP A 222 -17.99 0.97 -19.12
CA ASP A 222 -17.11 0.44 -18.11
C ASP A 222 -16.70 1.52 -17.09
N VAL A 223 -16.84 2.81 -17.44
CA VAL A 223 -16.52 3.95 -16.55
C VAL A 223 -17.67 4.97 -16.56
N PRO A 224 -18.82 4.67 -15.94
CA PRO A 224 -20.02 5.51 -16.01
C PRO A 224 -19.91 6.84 -15.24
N LEU A 225 -18.89 7.03 -14.41
CA LEU A 225 -18.73 8.21 -13.55
C LEU A 225 -17.76 9.27 -14.12
N VAL A 226 -17.11 8.97 -15.24
CA VAL A 226 -16.17 9.91 -15.86
C VAL A 226 -16.73 10.43 -17.17
N ASP A 227 -16.90 11.74 -17.28
CA ASP A 227 -17.22 12.40 -18.56
C ASP A 227 -15.99 12.41 -19.48
N LEU A 228 -15.79 11.28 -20.17
CA LEU A 228 -14.66 11.09 -21.08
C LEU A 228 -14.75 12.00 -22.31
N GLU A 229 -15.96 12.33 -22.76
CA GLU A 229 -16.17 13.23 -23.91
C GLU A 229 -15.85 14.67 -23.52
N GLY A 230 -16.34 15.13 -22.38
CA GLY A 230 -16.03 16.45 -21.82
C GLY A 230 -14.53 16.61 -21.56
N TYR A 231 -13.87 15.58 -20.95
CA TYR A 231 -12.43 15.60 -20.72
C TYR A 231 -11.62 15.64 -22.03
N SER A 232 -12.00 14.85 -23.04
CA SER A 232 -11.29 14.84 -24.34
C SER A 232 -11.35 16.21 -25.03
N ALA A 233 -12.54 16.82 -25.08
CA ALA A 233 -12.73 18.14 -25.67
C ALA A 233 -11.95 19.22 -24.91
N PHE A 234 -11.95 19.13 -23.58
CA PHE A 234 -11.20 20.02 -22.71
C PHE A 234 -9.68 19.87 -22.91
N ALA A 235 -9.15 18.63 -22.91
CA ALA A 235 -7.73 18.39 -23.10
C ALA A 235 -7.23 18.88 -24.45
N ASP A 236 -8.00 18.78 -25.52
CA ASP A 236 -7.65 19.31 -26.83
C ASP A 236 -7.58 20.86 -26.81
N CYS A 237 -8.60 21.51 -26.28
CA CYS A 237 -8.63 22.97 -26.15
C CYS A 237 -7.48 23.47 -25.27
N PHE A 238 -7.25 22.83 -24.13
CA PHE A 238 -6.17 23.18 -23.21
C PHE A 238 -4.77 23.02 -23.83
N LEU A 239 -4.55 21.93 -24.57
CA LEU A 239 -3.26 21.67 -25.20
C LEU A 239 -2.95 22.65 -26.34
N GLU A 240 -3.97 23.14 -27.05
CA GLU A 240 -3.79 24.18 -28.09
C GLU A 240 -3.57 25.55 -27.46
N GLN A 241 -4.33 25.95 -26.47
CA GLN A 241 -4.23 27.25 -25.81
C GLN A 241 -2.96 27.41 -24.96
N LEU A 242 -2.55 26.38 -24.23
CA LEU A 242 -1.37 26.43 -23.36
C LEU A 242 -0.10 26.90 -24.08
N PHE A 243 0.04 26.57 -25.37
CA PHE A 243 1.21 26.92 -26.15
C PHE A 243 1.13 28.30 -26.84
N SER A 244 -0.11 28.78 -27.15
CA SER A 244 -0.28 30.12 -27.73
C SER A 244 -0.16 31.24 -26.69
N ASP A 245 -0.74 30.98 -25.51
CA ASP A 245 -0.91 32.01 -24.48
C ASP A 245 0.32 32.19 -23.55
N LEU A 246 1.17 31.16 -23.47
CA LEU A 246 2.40 31.21 -22.67
C LEU A 246 3.38 32.33 -23.10
N PHE A 247 3.24 32.85 -24.30
CA PHE A 247 4.16 33.84 -24.88
C PHE A 247 3.60 35.26 -24.91
N GLU A 248 2.34 35.48 -24.47
CA GLU A 248 1.75 36.81 -24.39
C GLU A 248 1.64 37.28 -22.93
N PRO A 249 1.98 38.54 -22.60
CA PRO A 249 1.95 39.08 -21.23
C PRO A 249 0.56 39.01 -20.56
N GLU A 250 -0.51 39.10 -21.36
CA GLU A 250 -1.90 38.96 -20.88
C GLU A 250 -2.32 37.49 -20.74
N GLY A 251 -1.65 36.56 -21.43
CA GLY A 251 -1.91 35.13 -21.42
C GLY A 251 -1.46 34.42 -20.13
N GLU A 252 -0.50 34.99 -19.36
CA GLU A 252 0.05 34.38 -18.16
C GLU A 252 -1.05 34.05 -17.11
N LYS A 253 -1.99 34.95 -16.88
CA LYS A 253 -3.05 34.76 -15.92
C LYS A 253 -4.04 33.67 -16.40
N GLN A 254 -4.40 33.72 -17.69
CA GLN A 254 -5.29 32.72 -18.31
C GLN A 254 -4.67 31.33 -18.30
N THR A 255 -3.37 31.24 -18.61
CA THR A 255 -2.60 29.98 -18.55
C THR A 255 -2.59 29.39 -17.16
N ARG A 256 -2.41 30.18 -16.10
CA ARG A 256 -2.46 29.68 -14.72
C ARG A 256 -3.84 29.20 -14.32
N GLU A 257 -4.88 29.97 -14.65
CA GLU A 257 -6.26 29.56 -14.40
C GLU A 257 -6.57 28.25 -15.15
N GLY A 258 -6.11 28.14 -16.39
CA GLY A 258 -6.22 26.92 -17.20
C GLY A 258 -5.53 25.72 -16.56
N VAL A 259 -4.26 25.86 -16.14
CA VAL A 259 -3.50 24.80 -15.47
C VAL A 259 -4.18 24.39 -14.15
N THR A 260 -4.68 25.35 -13.37
CA THR A 260 -5.35 25.07 -12.10
C THR A 260 -6.67 24.31 -12.33
N ASN A 261 -7.46 24.73 -13.31
CA ASN A 261 -8.72 24.05 -13.65
C ASN A 261 -8.44 22.61 -14.14
N THR A 262 -7.47 22.44 -15.05
CA THR A 262 -7.04 21.12 -15.53
C THR A 262 -6.57 20.23 -14.38
N LEU A 263 -5.82 20.77 -13.45
CA LEU A 263 -5.35 20.02 -12.30
C LEU A 263 -6.53 19.50 -11.46
N CYS A 264 -7.53 20.36 -11.19
CA CYS A 264 -8.73 19.94 -10.47
C CYS A 264 -9.53 18.86 -11.23
N GLU A 265 -9.65 18.99 -12.55
CA GLU A 265 -10.37 18.01 -13.38
C GLU A 265 -9.64 16.67 -13.45
N VAL A 266 -8.32 16.67 -13.64
CA VAL A 266 -7.52 15.45 -13.63
C VAL A 266 -7.49 14.81 -12.24
N GLU A 267 -7.48 15.58 -11.14
CA GLU A 267 -7.63 15.06 -9.78
C GLU A 267 -8.99 14.34 -9.61
N ALA A 268 -10.07 14.97 -10.04
CA ALA A 268 -11.40 14.36 -9.96
C ALA A 268 -11.50 13.08 -10.81
N LEU A 269 -10.88 13.08 -12.00
CA LEU A 269 -10.79 11.93 -12.88
C LEU A 269 -10.02 10.77 -12.23
N VAL A 270 -8.84 11.03 -11.68
CA VAL A 270 -8.00 10.04 -11.00
C VAL A 270 -8.72 9.44 -9.79
N ASP A 271 -9.45 10.25 -9.03
CA ASP A 271 -10.25 9.77 -7.90
C ASP A 271 -11.48 8.96 -8.36
N GLY A 272 -12.04 9.27 -9.53
CA GLY A 272 -13.05 8.46 -10.20
C GLY A 272 -12.50 7.09 -10.59
N LEU A 273 -11.39 7.05 -11.31
CA LEU A 273 -10.71 5.82 -11.73
C LEU A 273 -10.32 4.92 -10.54
N ARG A 274 -9.85 5.50 -9.43
CA ARG A 274 -9.55 4.74 -8.20
C ARG A 274 -10.78 4.05 -7.63
N ARG A 275 -11.93 4.73 -7.63
CA ARG A 275 -13.19 4.15 -7.13
C ARG A 275 -13.71 3.04 -8.04
N GLU A 276 -13.64 3.22 -9.36
CA GLU A 276 -14.02 2.18 -10.31
C GLU A 276 -13.12 0.95 -10.19
N LEU A 277 -11.81 1.15 -10.17
CA LEU A 277 -10.83 0.07 -9.99
C LEU A 277 -11.09 -0.74 -8.71
N GLU A 278 -11.44 -0.08 -7.62
CA GLU A 278 -11.81 -0.76 -6.38
C GLU A 278 -13.15 -1.51 -6.52
N GLY A 279 -14.11 -0.92 -7.24
CA GLY A 279 -15.38 -1.56 -7.61
C GLY A 279 -15.15 -2.86 -8.40
N GLN A 280 -14.31 -2.83 -9.44
CA GLN A 280 -14.01 -4.02 -10.26
C GLN A 280 -13.25 -5.10 -9.46
N LYS A 281 -12.34 -4.72 -8.58
CA LYS A 281 -11.67 -5.66 -7.66
C LYS A 281 -12.66 -6.35 -6.72
N ASN A 282 -13.63 -5.62 -6.20
CA ASN A 282 -14.67 -6.16 -5.33
C ASN A 282 -15.60 -7.12 -6.09
N ILE A 283 -15.97 -6.80 -7.34
CA ILE A 283 -16.73 -7.70 -8.21
C ILE A 283 -15.95 -9.00 -8.43
N LYS A 284 -14.68 -8.90 -8.83
CA LYS A 284 -13.82 -10.07 -9.03
C LYS A 284 -13.73 -10.92 -7.77
N GLN A 285 -13.53 -10.32 -6.61
CA GLN A 285 -13.47 -11.03 -5.33
C GLN A 285 -14.80 -11.73 -4.98
N SER A 286 -15.92 -11.10 -5.29
CA SER A 286 -17.26 -11.69 -5.10
C SER A 286 -17.45 -12.93 -5.98
N LEU A 287 -17.09 -12.81 -7.27
CA LEU A 287 -17.15 -13.92 -8.23
C LEU A 287 -16.20 -15.07 -7.82
N GLN A 288 -15.03 -14.76 -7.33
CA GLN A 288 -14.08 -15.74 -6.82
C GLN A 288 -14.67 -16.51 -5.61
N ARG A 289 -15.28 -15.81 -4.66
CA ARG A 289 -15.96 -16.41 -3.52
C ARG A 289 -17.14 -17.29 -3.95
N GLU A 290 -17.91 -16.85 -4.95
CA GLU A 290 -19.02 -17.64 -5.49
C GLU A 290 -18.51 -18.93 -6.15
N ARG A 291 -17.45 -18.82 -6.97
CA ARG A 291 -16.78 -19.98 -7.58
C ARG A 291 -16.29 -20.97 -6.52
N GLU A 292 -15.63 -20.48 -5.48
CA GLU A 292 -15.16 -21.32 -4.37
C GLU A 292 -16.31 -22.03 -3.64
N LYS A 293 -17.43 -21.32 -3.38
CA LYS A 293 -18.62 -21.95 -2.77
C LYS A 293 -19.19 -23.06 -3.64
N LEU A 294 -19.32 -22.84 -4.94
CA LEU A 294 -19.80 -23.85 -5.86
C LEU A 294 -18.88 -25.06 -5.93
N LEU A 295 -17.57 -24.85 -5.94
CA LEU A 295 -16.58 -25.92 -5.96
C LEU A 295 -16.43 -26.62 -4.60
N ALA A 296 -16.54 -25.91 -3.48
CA ALA A 296 -16.47 -26.49 -2.16
C ALA A 296 -17.74 -27.30 -1.77
N GLY A 297 -18.85 -27.10 -2.51
CA GLY A 297 -20.13 -27.80 -2.23
C GLY A 297 -20.83 -27.28 -0.98
N ILE A 298 -20.66 -25.98 -0.67
CA ILE A 298 -21.25 -25.29 0.49
C ILE A 298 -22.26 -24.26 0.03
#